data_c15bfe3b848798dc7c6867d1c43bcc6d
#
_entry.id   c15bfe3b848798dc7c6867d1c43bcc6d
#
_cell.length_a   1.000
_cell.length_b   1.000
_cell.length_c   1.000
_cell.angle_alpha   90.00
_cell.angle_beta   90.00
_cell.angle_gamma   90.00
#
_symmetry.space_group_name_H-M   'P 1'
#
loop_
_entity.id
_entity.type
_entity.pdbx_description
1 polymer ?
#
loop_
_entity_poly.entity_id
_entity_poly.type
_entity_poly.pdbx_seq_one_letter_code
_entity_poly.pdbx_strand_id
1 'polypeptide(L)' 'MYDYKIKLGRNIKEIRQNARLSVNQLAYYFGVKPETLKDYESGNLSVPTLILSEYIDIKNDNGKEVKKWINQHLS' A
#
# COMPACT_ATOMS: atom_id res chain seq x y z
N MET A 1 -8.86 21.19 9.93
CA MET A 1 -8.83 21.05 8.46
C MET A 1 -8.60 19.59 8.09
N TYR A 2 -9.34 19.09 7.13
CA TYR A 2 -9.22 17.71 6.69
C TYR A 2 -7.92 17.52 5.89
N ASP A 3 -7.07 16.60 6.31
CA ASP A 3 -5.84 16.30 5.58
C ASP A 3 -6.01 14.98 4.81
N TYR A 4 -6.20 15.11 3.51
CA TYR A 4 -6.41 13.97 2.62
C TYR A 4 -5.24 13.00 2.62
N LYS A 5 -3.99 13.50 2.71
CA LYS A 5 -2.81 12.64 2.70
C LYS A 5 -2.76 11.73 3.92
N ILE A 6 -3.09 12.27 5.08
CA ILE A 6 -3.09 11.49 6.32
C ILE A 6 -4.15 10.40 6.26
N LYS A 7 -5.35 10.74 5.80
CA LYS A 7 -6.43 9.77 5.72
C LYS A 7 -6.12 8.67 4.71
N LEU A 8 -5.63 9.03 3.53
CA LEU A 8 -5.27 8.05 2.51
C LEU A 8 -4.15 7.13 3.00
N GLY A 9 -3.14 7.71 3.65
CA GLY A 9 -2.05 6.92 4.21
C GLY A 9 -2.53 5.92 5.24
N ARG A 10 -3.43 6.35 6.12
CA ARG A 10 -4.03 5.46 7.13
C ARG A 10 -4.81 4.33 6.45
N ASN A 11 -5.54 4.65 5.40
CA ASN A 11 -6.30 3.64 4.65
C ASN A 11 -5.39 2.63 3.97
N ILE A 12 -4.26 3.08 3.42
CA ILE A 12 -3.28 2.17 2.81
C ILE A 12 -2.71 1.23 3.87
N LYS A 13 -2.34 1.77 5.03
CA LYS A 13 -1.83 0.97 6.13
C LYS A 13 -2.86 -0.07 6.59
N GLU A 14 -4.11 0.33 6.73
CA GLU A 14 -5.19 -0.56 7.15
C GLU A 14 -5.37 -1.71 6.15
N ILE A 15 -5.40 -1.41 4.86
CA ILE A 15 -5.53 -2.44 3.82
C ILE A 15 -4.33 -3.38 3.85
N ARG A 16 -3.12 -2.84 4.04
CA ARG A 16 -1.93 -3.66 4.16
C ARG A 16 -2.05 -4.63 5.33
N GLN A 17 -2.43 -4.12 6.49
CA GLN A 17 -2.57 -4.94 7.69
C GLN A 17 -3.68 -5.98 7.56
N ASN A 18 -4.81 -5.61 6.96
CA ASN A 18 -5.91 -6.54 6.74
C ASN A 18 -5.50 -7.67 5.79
N ALA A 19 -4.65 -7.39 4.83
CA ALA A 19 -4.13 -8.40 3.91
C ALA A 19 -2.95 -9.16 4.52
N ARG A 20 -2.54 -8.82 5.75
CA ARG A 20 -1.41 -9.44 6.45
C ARG A 20 -0.10 -9.31 5.70
N LEU A 21 0.13 -8.13 5.15
CA LEU A 21 1.35 -7.82 4.43
C LEU A 21 2.28 -6.98 5.29
N SER A 22 3.59 -7.24 5.19
CA SER A 22 4.60 -6.38 5.80
C SER A 22 4.79 -5.12 4.95
N VAL A 23 5.43 -4.11 5.55
CA VAL A 23 5.81 -2.92 4.80
C VAL A 23 6.68 -3.30 3.61
N ASN A 24 7.66 -4.18 3.83
CA ASN A 24 8.56 -4.59 2.76
C ASN A 24 7.83 -5.28 1.61
N GLN A 25 6.86 -6.14 1.92
CA GLN A 25 6.11 -6.84 0.90
C GLN A 25 5.28 -5.90 0.04
N LEU A 26 4.55 -4.99 0.66
CA LEU A 26 3.74 -4.05 -0.11
C LEU A 26 4.60 -3.04 -0.85
N ALA A 27 5.69 -2.57 -0.24
CA ALA A 27 6.62 -1.66 -0.93
C ALA A 27 7.19 -2.32 -2.18
N TYR A 28 7.55 -3.60 -2.08
CA TYR A 28 8.05 -4.33 -3.24
C TYR A 28 7.00 -4.42 -4.35
N TYR A 29 5.76 -4.71 -3.98
CA TYR A 29 4.67 -4.77 -4.94
C TYR A 29 4.44 -3.43 -5.63
N PHE A 30 4.50 -2.33 -4.88
CA PHE A 30 4.34 -0.98 -5.42
C PHE A 30 5.58 -0.50 -6.20
N GLY A 31 6.71 -1.18 -6.06
CA GLY A 31 7.95 -0.76 -6.71
C GLY A 31 8.59 0.45 -6.03
N VAL A 32 8.40 0.62 -4.72
CA VAL A 32 8.96 1.74 -3.96
C VAL A 32 9.81 1.21 -2.82
N LYS A 33 10.61 2.08 -2.22
CA LYS A 33 11.39 1.71 -1.03
C LYS A 33 10.48 1.60 0.19
N PRO A 34 10.82 0.73 1.17
CA PRO A 34 10.02 0.64 2.40
C PRO A 34 9.83 1.97 3.12
N GLU A 35 10.87 2.82 3.16
CA GLU A 35 10.75 4.14 3.77
C GLU A 35 9.72 5.00 3.04
N THR A 36 9.67 4.89 1.73
CA THR A 36 8.70 5.62 0.92
C THR A 36 7.28 5.19 1.25
N LEU A 37 7.05 3.87 1.39
CA LEU A 37 5.74 3.38 1.79
C LEU A 37 5.37 3.87 3.19
N LYS A 38 6.31 3.88 4.12
CA LYS A 38 6.06 4.42 5.46
C LYS A 38 5.65 5.89 5.39
N ASP A 39 6.29 6.67 4.51
CA ASP A 39 5.93 8.06 4.32
C ASP A 39 4.55 8.23 3.72
N TYR A 40 4.15 7.35 2.81
CA TYR A 40 2.77 7.34 2.30
C TYR A 40 1.78 7.04 3.44
N GLU A 41 2.09 6.02 4.26
CA GLU A 41 1.19 5.59 5.33
C GLU A 41 1.05 6.63 6.44
N SER A 42 2.08 7.44 6.66
CA SER A 42 2.04 8.48 7.68
C SER A 42 1.51 9.83 7.16
N GLY A 43 1.32 9.95 5.84
CA GLY A 43 0.86 11.20 5.24
C GLY A 43 1.97 12.20 4.97
N ASN A 44 3.24 11.80 5.12
CA ASN A 44 4.37 12.70 4.86
C ASN A 44 4.63 12.93 3.36
N LEU A 45 4.21 11.99 2.52
CA LEU A 45 4.33 12.11 1.07
C LEU A 45 2.98 11.88 0.41
N SER A 46 2.74 12.59 -0.68
CA SER A 46 1.56 12.35 -1.51
C SER A 46 1.71 11.06 -2.28
N VAL A 47 0.62 10.30 -2.39
CA VAL A 47 0.61 9.04 -3.12
C VAL A 47 0.47 9.32 -4.61
N PRO A 48 1.41 8.86 -5.46
CA PRO A 48 1.28 9.04 -6.90
C PRO A 48 0.06 8.31 -7.47
N THR A 49 -0.42 8.78 -8.62
CA THR A 49 -1.60 8.22 -9.26
C THR A 49 -1.46 6.72 -9.53
N LEU A 50 -0.28 6.26 -9.96
CA LEU A 50 -0.07 4.83 -10.23
C LEU A 50 -0.22 3.99 -8.97
N ILE A 51 0.32 4.47 -7.85
CA ILE A 51 0.20 3.77 -6.57
C ILE A 51 -1.24 3.80 -6.08
N LEU A 52 -1.92 4.94 -6.26
CA LEU A 52 -3.32 5.06 -5.88
C LEU A 52 -4.19 4.07 -6.64
N SER A 53 -3.94 3.88 -7.94
CA SER A 53 -4.65 2.90 -8.75
C SER A 53 -4.45 1.49 -8.21
N GLU A 54 -3.22 1.12 -7.87
CA GLU A 54 -2.94 -0.20 -7.30
C GLU A 54 -3.59 -0.38 -5.93
N TYR A 55 -3.60 0.69 -5.11
CA TYR A 55 -4.30 0.66 -3.83
C TYR A 55 -5.79 0.37 -4.00
N ILE A 56 -6.43 1.01 -4.97
CA ILE A 56 -7.86 0.80 -5.25
C ILE A 56 -8.10 -0.65 -5.65
N ASP A 57 -7.23 -1.23 -6.47
CA ASP A 57 -7.34 -2.63 -6.87
C ASP A 57 -7.22 -3.57 -5.68
N ILE A 58 -6.27 -3.30 -4.78
CA ILE A 58 -6.11 -4.09 -3.56
C ILE A 58 -7.37 -4.01 -2.70
N LYS A 59 -7.93 -2.80 -2.57
CA LYS A 59 -9.15 -2.59 -1.80
C LYS A 59 -10.30 -3.40 -2.37
N ASN A 60 -10.44 -3.41 -3.70
CA ASN A 60 -11.57 -4.06 -4.38
C ASN A 60 -11.55 -5.57 -4.26
N ASP A 61 -10.36 -6.19 -4.19
CA ASP A 61 -10.26 -7.66 -4.13
C ASP A 61 -9.76 -8.17 -2.78
N ASN A 62 -9.71 -7.30 -1.76
CA ASN A 62 -9.23 -7.63 -0.41
C ASN A 62 -7.82 -8.19 -0.40
N GLY A 63 -6.98 -7.73 -1.32
CA GLY A 63 -5.58 -8.11 -1.35
C GLY A 63 -5.28 -9.47 -1.94
N LYS A 64 -6.25 -10.12 -2.58
CA LYS A 64 -6.03 -11.46 -3.15
C LYS A 64 -4.95 -11.47 -4.22
N GLU A 65 -5.01 -10.52 -5.14
CA GLU A 65 -4.07 -10.46 -6.25
C GLU A 65 -2.66 -10.14 -5.77
N VAL A 66 -2.51 -9.19 -4.85
CA VAL A 66 -1.20 -8.82 -4.35
C VAL A 66 -0.57 -9.96 -3.56
N LYS A 67 -1.36 -10.71 -2.78
CA LYS A 67 -0.85 -11.88 -2.06
C LYS A 67 -0.37 -12.95 -3.01
N LYS A 68 -1.12 -13.22 -4.05
CA LYS A 68 -0.74 -14.19 -5.07
C LYS A 68 0.56 -13.77 -5.74
N TRP A 69 0.69 -12.50 -6.08
CA TRP A 69 1.89 -11.96 -6.70
C TRP A 69 3.10 -12.10 -5.77
N ILE A 70 2.93 -11.77 -4.49
CA ILE A 70 4.00 -11.86 -3.50
C ILE A 70 4.45 -13.31 -3.33
N ASN A 71 3.52 -14.25 -3.27
CA ASN A 71 3.86 -15.66 -3.16
C ASN A 71 4.67 -16.17 -4.36
N GLN A 72 4.41 -15.62 -5.54
CA GLN A 72 5.14 -16.00 -6.75
C GLN A 72 6.53 -15.36 -6.84
N HIS A 73 6.71 -14.17 -6.27
CA HIS A 73 7.93 -13.38 -6.47
C HIS A 73 8.83 -13.30 -5.23
N LEU A 74 8.29 -13.50 -4.03
CA LEU A 74 9.03 -13.33 -2.79
C LEU A 74 9.09 -14.58 -1.92
N SER A 75 8.53 -15.67 -2.37
CA SER A 75 8.54 -16.92 -1.59
C SER A 75 9.87 -17.67 -1.68
#